data_74409c283d46fa7adfb1b97e7d8eae6b
#
_entry.id   74409c283d46fa7adfb1b97e7d8eae6b
#
_cell.length_a   1.000
_cell.length_b   1.000
_cell.length_c   1.000
_cell.angle_alpha   90.00
_cell.angle_beta   90.00
_cell.angle_gamma   90.00
#
_symmetry.space_group_name_H-M   'P 1'
#
loop_
_entity.id
_entity.type
_entity.pdbx_description
1 polymer ?
#
loop_
_entity_poly.entity_id
_entity_poly.type
_entity_poly.pdbx_seq_one_letter_code
_entity_poly.pdbx_strand_id
1 'polypeptide(L)'
;MEDGMMMNPSRLEYKLPRTYELPDVDYILVETIDPYGPFGAKEVGEGPIVVSMGAIASAVANAVGAMVPEIPMTPWKVLRMLRVKDNGGIELVDDWREGAG
;
A
#
# COMPACT_ATOMS: atom_id res chain seq x y z
N MET A 1 -19.29 2.10 -1.50
CA MET A 1 -20.29 3.09 -1.98
C MET A 1 -21.38 2.31 -2.70
N GLU A 2 -22.62 2.54 -2.36
CA GLU A 2 -23.78 1.94 -3.04
C GLU A 2 -24.65 3.07 -3.55
N ASP A 3 -25.01 3.03 -4.81
CA ASP A 3 -25.82 4.05 -5.51
C ASP A 3 -25.35 5.50 -5.28
N GLY A 4 -24.05 5.72 -5.24
CA GLY A 4 -23.43 7.01 -4.97
C GLY A 4 -23.39 7.43 -3.49
N MET A 5 -23.98 6.66 -2.60
CA MET A 5 -23.93 6.91 -1.15
C MET A 5 -22.76 6.22 -0.48
N MET A 6 -22.09 6.95 0.42
CA MET A 6 -21.06 6.37 1.28
C MET A 6 -21.73 5.56 2.40
N MET A 7 -21.43 4.26 2.47
CA MET A 7 -22.07 3.36 3.44
C MET A 7 -21.47 3.42 4.85
N ASN A 8 -20.28 4.01 4.98
CA ASN A 8 -19.58 4.19 6.25
C ASN A 8 -19.12 5.65 6.45
N PRO A 9 -20.05 6.62 6.55
CA PRO A 9 -19.72 8.05 6.54
C PRO A 9 -19.21 8.58 7.88
N SER A 10 -19.35 7.82 8.96
CA SER A 10 -18.99 8.25 10.30
C SER A 10 -17.81 7.44 10.86
N ARG A 11 -17.13 7.99 11.88
CA ARG A 11 -16.06 7.28 12.59
C ARG A 11 -16.55 6.07 13.40
N LEU A 12 -17.84 5.93 13.60
CA LEU A 12 -18.43 4.74 14.23
C LEU A 12 -18.43 3.54 13.26
N GLU A 13 -18.62 3.82 11.99
CA GLU A 13 -18.76 2.81 10.93
C GLU A 13 -17.44 2.62 10.15
N TYR A 14 -16.69 3.71 9.93
CA TYR A 14 -15.38 3.65 9.29
C TYR A 14 -14.31 3.18 10.28
N LYS A 15 -13.74 2.01 10.00
CA LYS A 15 -12.70 1.44 10.85
C LYS A 15 -11.37 2.19 10.68
N LEU A 16 -11.05 3.06 11.65
CA LEU A 16 -9.74 3.69 11.73
C LEU A 16 -8.73 2.74 12.38
N PRO A 17 -7.48 2.70 11.91
CA PRO A 17 -6.42 1.96 12.58
C PRO A 17 -6.26 2.44 14.03
N ARG A 18 -6.12 1.49 14.95
CA ARG A 18 -5.89 1.76 16.37
C ARG A 18 -4.42 1.54 16.71
N THR A 19 -3.99 2.06 17.85
CA THR A 19 -2.58 2.00 18.27
C THR A 19 -2.02 0.57 18.26
N TYR A 20 -2.80 -0.42 18.64
CA TYR A 20 -2.38 -1.83 18.67
C TYR A 20 -2.37 -2.51 17.29
N GLU A 21 -2.91 -1.85 16.28
CA GLU A 21 -2.92 -2.33 14.88
C GLU A 21 -1.74 -1.77 14.07
N LEU A 22 -0.99 -0.82 14.66
CA LEU A 22 0.18 -0.23 14.03
C LEU A 22 1.41 -1.10 14.30
N PRO A 23 2.26 -1.33 13.29
CA PRO A 23 3.55 -1.98 13.51
C PRO A 23 4.49 -1.06 14.31
N ASP A 24 5.56 -1.63 14.86
CA ASP A 24 6.68 -0.84 15.34
C ASP A 24 7.27 -0.06 14.17
N VAL A 25 7.47 1.24 14.37
CA VAL A 25 7.97 2.15 13.34
C VAL A 25 9.27 2.77 13.82
N ASP A 26 10.35 2.44 13.12
CA ASP A 26 11.62 3.14 13.25
C ASP A 26 11.70 4.28 12.23
N TYR A 27 12.22 5.42 12.64
CA TYR A 27 12.44 6.55 11.76
C TYR A 27 13.92 6.90 11.67
N ILE A 28 14.37 7.15 10.45
CA ILE A 28 15.74 7.59 10.16
C ILE A 28 15.66 8.95 9.51
N LEU A 29 16.20 9.97 10.18
CA LEU A 29 16.28 11.31 9.63
C LEU A 29 17.59 11.44 8.83
N VAL A 30 17.47 11.61 7.52
CA VAL A 30 18.59 11.92 6.65
C VAL A 30 18.67 13.44 6.51
N GLU A 31 19.52 14.07 7.31
CA GLU A 31 19.70 15.52 7.30
C GLU A 31 20.46 15.94 6.05
N THR A 32 19.81 16.71 5.20
CA THR A 32 20.43 17.37 4.05
C THR A 32 20.08 18.84 4.08
N ILE A 33 21.07 19.71 3.89
CA ILE A 33 20.87 21.14 3.92
C ILE A 33 20.50 21.65 2.53
N ASP A 34 19.38 22.36 2.42
CA ASP A 34 19.01 23.04 1.19
C ASP A 34 19.68 24.42 1.16
N PRO A 35 20.51 24.72 0.14
CA PRO A 35 21.19 26.02 0.06
C PRO A 35 20.25 27.20 -0.20
N TYR A 36 19.03 26.95 -0.65
CA TYR A 36 18.04 27.98 -0.99
C TYR A 36 16.89 28.08 0.03
N GLY A 37 16.71 27.10 0.88
CA GLY A 37 15.66 27.08 1.88
C GLY A 37 16.01 27.87 3.13
N PRO A 38 15.02 28.41 3.85
CA PRO A 38 15.25 29.11 5.10
C PRO A 38 15.84 28.15 6.13
N PHE A 39 16.98 28.53 6.72
CA PHE A 39 17.73 27.69 7.67
C PHE A 39 18.15 26.32 7.11
N GLY A 40 18.16 26.14 5.80
CA GLY A 40 18.43 24.84 5.18
C GLY A 40 17.28 23.84 5.26
N ALA A 41 16.10 24.27 5.67
CA ALA A 41 14.94 23.41 5.85
C ALA A 41 14.39 22.90 4.50
N LYS A 42 13.89 21.65 4.55
CA LYS A 42 13.22 20.98 3.42
C LYS A 42 11.86 20.44 3.88
N GLU A 43 11.04 20.14 2.92
CA GLU A 43 9.75 19.49 3.15
C GLU A 43 9.95 18.08 3.71
N VAL A 44 9.09 17.62 4.62
CA VAL A 44 9.14 16.29 5.26
C VAL A 44 7.78 15.60 5.31
N GLY A 45 6.69 16.30 5.01
CA GLY A 45 5.33 15.77 5.16
C GLY A 45 4.90 14.86 4.01
N GLU A 46 4.78 15.39 2.81
CA GLU A 46 4.21 14.65 1.66
C GLU A 46 5.18 13.63 1.06
N GLY A 47 6.48 13.92 1.07
CA GLY A 47 7.50 13.03 0.51
C GLY A 47 7.47 11.60 1.08
N PRO A 48 7.46 11.40 2.40
CA PRO A 48 7.35 10.08 3.00
C PRO A 48 6.02 9.36 2.72
N ILE A 49 4.92 10.09 2.56
CA ILE A 49 3.60 9.52 2.28
C ILE A 49 3.55 8.90 0.89
N VAL A 50 4.13 9.55 -0.12
CA VAL A 50 4.08 9.10 -1.52
C VAL A 50 4.65 7.70 -1.70
N VAL A 51 5.72 7.36 -0.99
CA VAL A 51 6.42 6.07 -1.16
C VAL A 51 5.75 4.91 -0.42
N SER A 52 4.87 5.17 0.53
CA SER A 52 4.32 4.15 1.43
C SER A 52 3.54 3.06 0.68
N MET A 53 2.70 3.42 -0.28
CA MET A 53 1.93 2.46 -1.08
C MET A 53 2.83 1.55 -1.91
N GLY A 54 3.85 2.11 -2.56
CA GLY A 54 4.82 1.35 -3.33
C GLY A 54 5.68 0.44 -2.46
N ALA A 55 6.08 0.91 -1.28
CA ALA A 55 6.86 0.11 -0.33
C ALA A 55 6.06 -1.10 0.19
N ILE A 56 4.80 -0.90 0.56
CA ILE A 56 3.92 -1.99 1.01
C ILE A 56 3.67 -2.98 -0.14
N ALA A 57 3.37 -2.49 -1.34
CA ALA A 57 3.18 -3.36 -2.51
C ALA A 57 4.43 -4.20 -2.81
N SER A 58 5.62 -3.60 -2.74
CA SER A 58 6.89 -4.29 -2.92
C SER A 58 7.17 -5.31 -1.82
N ALA A 59 6.85 -4.98 -0.57
CA ALA A 59 7.00 -5.91 0.56
C ALA A 59 6.10 -7.15 0.41
N VAL A 60 4.83 -6.95 0.02
CA VAL A 60 3.89 -8.05 -0.25
C VAL A 60 4.37 -8.87 -1.45
N ALA A 61 4.78 -8.21 -2.54
CA ALA A 61 5.32 -8.90 -3.71
C ALA A 61 6.53 -9.76 -3.36
N ASN A 62 7.44 -9.25 -2.52
CA ASN A 62 8.59 -10.00 -2.06
C ASN A 62 8.19 -11.20 -1.18
N ALA A 63 7.23 -11.04 -0.28
CA ALA A 63 6.75 -12.12 0.58
C ALA A 63 6.02 -13.22 -0.22
N VAL A 64 5.19 -12.83 -1.18
CA VAL A 64 4.39 -13.73 -1.99
C VAL A 64 5.19 -14.33 -3.15
N GLY A 65 6.21 -13.61 -3.66
CA GLY A 65 7.00 -13.98 -4.83
C GLY A 65 6.29 -13.71 -6.15
N ALA A 66 5.32 -12.80 -6.16
CA ALA A 66 4.59 -12.37 -7.35
C ALA A 66 4.27 -10.88 -7.27
N MET A 67 4.25 -10.19 -8.42
CA MET A 67 3.98 -8.76 -8.48
C MET A 67 2.50 -8.46 -8.26
N VAL A 68 2.20 -7.43 -7.47
CA VAL A 68 0.84 -6.91 -7.32
C VAL A 68 0.62 -5.83 -8.38
N PRO A 69 -0.28 -6.03 -9.35
CA PRO A 69 -0.49 -5.06 -10.40
C PRO A 69 -1.33 -3.85 -9.94
N GLU A 70 -2.05 -3.99 -8.83
CA GLU A 70 -3.04 -3.00 -8.41
C GLU A 70 -3.29 -3.00 -6.90
N ILE A 71 -3.52 -1.82 -6.36
CA ILE A 71 -3.99 -1.57 -5.00
C ILE A 71 -5.47 -1.16 -5.02
N PRO A 72 -6.25 -1.42 -3.94
CA PRO A 72 -5.87 -2.05 -2.69
C PRO A 72 -5.58 -3.54 -2.83
N MET A 73 -4.61 -4.04 -2.03
CA MET A 73 -4.25 -5.45 -1.96
C MET A 73 -5.23 -6.22 -1.08
N THR A 74 -6.37 -6.55 -1.65
CA THR A 74 -7.40 -7.32 -0.95
C THR A 74 -6.95 -8.78 -0.74
N PRO A 75 -7.47 -9.48 0.28
CA PRO A 75 -7.10 -10.87 0.56
C PRO A 75 -7.25 -11.79 -0.66
N TRP A 76 -8.28 -11.63 -1.46
CA TRP A 76 -8.51 -12.44 -2.65
C TRP A 76 -7.47 -12.18 -3.75
N LYS A 77 -6.97 -10.93 -3.89
CA LYS A 77 -5.87 -10.61 -4.81
C LYS A 77 -4.58 -11.32 -4.39
N VAL A 78 -4.27 -11.29 -3.08
CA VAL A 78 -3.09 -11.98 -2.54
C VAL A 78 -3.19 -13.50 -2.71
N LEU A 79 -4.37 -14.09 -2.44
CA LEU A 79 -4.59 -15.51 -2.67
C LEU A 79 -4.42 -15.92 -4.14
N ARG A 80 -4.86 -15.07 -5.06
CA ARG A 80 -4.66 -15.30 -6.49
C ARG A 80 -3.18 -15.28 -6.86
N MET A 81 -2.42 -14.34 -6.32
CA MET A 81 -0.96 -14.27 -6.53
C MET A 81 -0.25 -15.54 -6.03
N LEU A 82 -0.63 -16.04 -4.86
CA LEU A 82 -0.08 -17.30 -4.32
C LEU A 82 -0.36 -18.48 -5.25
N ARG A 83 -1.55 -18.57 -5.83
CA ARG A 83 -1.90 -19.63 -6.81
C ARG A 83 -1.07 -19.55 -8.10
N VAL A 84 -0.80 -18.35 -8.59
CA VAL A 84 0.06 -18.13 -9.76
C VAL A 84 1.48 -18.60 -9.48
N LYS A 85 2.01 -18.32 -8.29
CA LYS A 85 3.33 -18.77 -7.86
C LYS A 85 3.45 -20.30 -7.87
N ASP A 86 2.45 -21.00 -7.36
CA ASP A 86 2.45 -22.47 -7.28
C ASP A 86 2.44 -23.13 -8.68
N ASN A 87 1.98 -22.42 -9.70
CA ASN A 87 1.96 -22.87 -11.10
C ASN A 87 3.25 -22.52 -11.88
N GLY A 88 4.32 -22.06 -11.21
CA GLY A 88 5.69 -22.03 -11.76
C GLY A 88 6.13 -20.76 -12.47
N GLY A 89 5.47 -19.62 -12.29
CA GLY A 89 5.95 -18.41 -12.94
C GLY A 89 5.54 -17.11 -12.27
N ILE A 90 6.44 -16.11 -12.37
CA ILE A 90 6.07 -14.69 -12.25
C ILE A 90 5.31 -14.34 -13.55
N GLU A 91 4.10 -14.83 -13.71
CA GLU A 91 3.22 -14.33 -14.73
C GLU A 91 2.61 -13.04 -14.23
N LEU A 92 2.79 -11.97 -15.00
CA LEU A 92 1.94 -10.79 -14.84
C LEU A 92 0.52 -11.27 -15.08
N VAL A 93 -0.29 -11.27 -14.03
CA VAL A 93 -1.68 -11.72 -14.12
C VAL A 93 -2.46 -10.61 -14.82
N ASP A 94 -2.37 -10.56 -16.15
CA ASP A 94 -3.11 -9.59 -16.95
C ASP A 94 -4.63 -9.77 -16.84
N ASP A 95 -5.06 -10.92 -16.35
CA ASP A 95 -6.48 -11.30 -16.23
C ASP A 95 -7.02 -11.25 -14.79
N TRP A 96 -6.53 -10.34 -13.98
CA TRP A 96 -7.04 -10.17 -12.61
C TRP A 96 -8.47 -9.59 -12.55
N ARG A 97 -9.01 -9.10 -13.67
CA ARG A 97 -10.36 -8.54 -13.78
C ARG A 97 -11.44 -9.57 -14.09
N GLU A 98 -11.09 -10.71 -14.69
CA GLU A 98 -12.03 -11.75 -15.08
C GLU A 98 -12.28 -12.74 -13.94
N GLY A 99 -13.01 -12.37 -12.94
CA GLY A 99 -13.37 -13.29 -11.86
C GLY A 99 -14.06 -12.65 -10.67
N ALA A 100 -14.45 -11.41 -10.81
CA ALA A 100 -15.30 -10.70 -9.84
C ALA A 100 -16.75 -10.66 -10.37
N GLY A 101 -17.33 -11.84 -10.63
CA GLY A 101 -18.73 -12.05 -10.87
C GLY A 101 -19.33 -12.83 -9.73
#